data_0e376dd054506914412908996e4a5b38
#
_entry.id   0e376dd054506914412908996e4a5b38
#
_cell.length_a   1.000
_cell.length_b   1.000
_cell.length_c   1.000
_cell.angle_alpha   90.00
_cell.angle_beta   90.00
_cell.angle_gamma   90.00
#
_symmetry.space_group_name_H-M   'P 1'
#
loop_
_entity.id
_entity.type
_entity.pdbx_description
1 polymer ?
#
loop_
_entity_poly.entity_id
_entity_poly.type
_entity_poly.pdbx_seq_one_letter_code
_entity_poly.pdbx_strand_id
1 'polypeptide(L)'
;MPYGVLLVDDHKILRDGIKAILERTADFRVVAESEDGSSAVTLCGKLQPDLVLMDLRLPGINGIEAATEIVRRCARTRVIILTMYDDENSVVAAFRGGVRGFLLKKASSADLVDALRIVSQGGCYLSSDVSNHLLTRIQRGDLDLKQLPDRMALLSSREQQILRLIAEGKTTKDVANLLDLSPYTIRTYRKTLMKKIGVTNTAALTQIALAAGLITFDVLGQEPKTREVHVVRSSE
;
A
#
# COMPACT_ATOMS: atom_id res chain seq x y z
N MET A 1 -21.69 -2.37 5.11
CA MET A 1 -21.93 -1.96 3.72
C MET A 1 -20.68 -2.26 2.92
N PRO A 2 -20.75 -2.68 1.64
CA PRO A 2 -19.59 -2.91 0.81
C PRO A 2 -18.86 -1.59 0.54
N TYR A 3 -17.53 -1.65 0.41
CA TYR A 3 -16.70 -0.52 0.03
C TYR A 3 -16.96 -0.11 -1.42
N GLY A 4 -17.16 1.18 -1.65
CA GLY A 4 -17.36 1.74 -2.99
C GLY A 4 -16.03 1.90 -3.73
N VAL A 5 -15.92 1.32 -4.92
CA VAL A 5 -14.72 1.34 -5.76
C VAL A 5 -14.98 2.14 -7.03
N LEU A 6 -14.13 3.14 -7.32
CA LEU A 6 -14.06 3.80 -8.63
C LEU A 6 -12.99 3.10 -9.47
N LEU A 7 -13.35 2.62 -10.66
CA LEU A 7 -12.41 2.02 -11.62
C LEU A 7 -11.97 3.06 -12.64
N VAL A 8 -10.67 3.20 -12.84
CA VAL A 8 -10.09 4.15 -13.78
C VAL A 8 -9.07 3.45 -14.66
N ASP A 9 -9.43 3.17 -15.89
CA ASP A 9 -8.61 2.51 -16.90
C ASP A 9 -9.21 2.80 -18.28
N ASP A 10 -8.41 3.03 -19.29
CA ASP A 10 -8.90 3.26 -20.67
C ASP A 10 -9.27 1.94 -21.39
N HIS A 11 -8.87 0.78 -20.83
CA HIS A 11 -9.17 -0.54 -21.38
C HIS A 11 -10.51 -1.09 -20.85
N LYS A 12 -11.57 -1.00 -21.63
CA LYS A 12 -12.91 -1.48 -21.23
C LYS A 12 -12.94 -2.94 -20.80
N ILE A 13 -12.26 -3.82 -21.51
CA ILE A 13 -12.22 -5.27 -21.20
C ILE A 13 -11.66 -5.51 -19.79
N LEU A 14 -10.65 -4.75 -19.40
CA LEU A 14 -10.07 -4.88 -18.06
C LEU A 14 -11.06 -4.38 -16.98
N ARG A 15 -11.72 -3.25 -17.21
CA ARG A 15 -12.75 -2.76 -16.28
C ARG A 15 -13.86 -3.79 -16.10
N ASP A 16 -14.38 -4.37 -17.21
CA ASP A 16 -15.41 -5.41 -17.15
C ASP A 16 -14.92 -6.65 -16.40
N GLY A 17 -13.67 -7.06 -16.59
CA GLY A 17 -13.04 -8.16 -15.87
C GLY A 17 -12.93 -7.89 -14.36
N ILE A 18 -12.48 -6.71 -13.99
CA ILE A 18 -12.37 -6.31 -12.58
C ILE A 18 -13.78 -6.26 -11.93
N LYS A 19 -14.79 -5.71 -12.61
CA LYS A 19 -16.17 -5.72 -12.12
C LYS A 19 -16.65 -7.13 -11.82
N ALA A 20 -16.46 -8.06 -12.77
CA ALA A 20 -16.86 -9.45 -12.59
C ALA A 20 -16.13 -10.14 -11.41
N ILE A 21 -14.88 -9.76 -11.13
CA ILE A 21 -14.15 -10.23 -9.95
C ILE A 21 -14.78 -9.64 -8.67
N LEU A 22 -15.03 -8.35 -8.63
CA LEU A 22 -15.57 -7.68 -7.44
C LEU A 22 -17.01 -8.07 -7.13
N GLU A 23 -17.84 -8.32 -8.12
CA GLU A 23 -19.23 -8.81 -7.96
C GLU A 23 -19.30 -10.18 -7.26
N ARG A 24 -18.21 -10.97 -7.30
CA ARG A 24 -18.12 -12.24 -6.56
C ARG A 24 -17.76 -12.05 -5.09
N THR A 25 -17.48 -10.84 -4.67
CA THR A 25 -17.14 -10.50 -3.28
C THR A 25 -18.29 -9.71 -2.65
N ALA A 26 -18.59 -9.99 -1.38
CA ALA A 26 -19.56 -9.18 -0.64
C ALA A 26 -18.96 -7.84 -0.13
N ASP A 27 -17.64 -7.70 -0.20
CA ASP A 27 -16.90 -6.62 0.45
C ASP A 27 -16.84 -5.34 -0.40
N PHE A 28 -16.97 -5.46 -1.73
CA PHE A 28 -16.75 -4.37 -2.68
C PHE A 28 -17.87 -4.22 -3.68
N ARG A 29 -18.09 -2.97 -4.12
CA ARG A 29 -18.98 -2.67 -5.26
C ARG A 29 -18.35 -1.57 -6.11
N VAL A 30 -18.45 -1.69 -7.41
CA VAL A 30 -18.07 -0.62 -8.34
C VAL A 30 -19.15 0.45 -8.31
N VAL A 31 -18.79 1.69 -7.96
CA VAL A 31 -19.71 2.83 -7.88
C VAL A 31 -19.64 3.73 -9.09
N ALA A 32 -18.52 3.72 -9.81
CA ALA A 32 -18.35 4.41 -11.08
C ALA A 32 -17.14 3.88 -11.85
N GLU A 33 -17.07 4.24 -13.13
CA GLU A 33 -15.96 3.97 -14.03
C GLU A 33 -15.52 5.25 -14.73
N SER A 34 -14.23 5.35 -15.07
CA SER A 34 -13.67 6.43 -15.86
C SER A 34 -12.62 5.89 -16.82
N GLU A 35 -12.45 6.55 -17.96
CA GLU A 35 -11.44 6.22 -18.96
C GLU A 35 -10.25 7.17 -18.95
N ASP A 36 -10.33 8.25 -18.16
CA ASP A 36 -9.29 9.26 -18.05
C ASP A 36 -9.15 9.80 -16.62
N GLY A 37 -7.99 10.39 -16.32
CA GLY A 37 -7.66 10.89 -15.00
C GLY A 37 -8.46 12.14 -14.58
N SER A 38 -8.79 13.04 -15.49
CA SER A 38 -9.52 14.28 -15.17
C SER A 38 -10.97 14.00 -14.74
N SER A 39 -11.62 13.11 -15.49
CA SER A 39 -12.96 12.60 -15.14
C SER A 39 -12.94 11.83 -13.83
N ALA A 40 -11.90 11.03 -13.59
CA ALA A 40 -11.72 10.30 -12.33
C ALA A 40 -11.64 11.24 -11.11
N VAL A 41 -10.85 12.32 -11.18
CA VAL A 41 -10.77 13.34 -10.13
C VAL A 41 -12.14 13.98 -9.87
N THR A 42 -12.87 14.31 -10.94
CA THR A 42 -14.21 14.90 -10.83
C THR A 42 -15.23 13.94 -10.20
N LEU A 43 -15.24 12.68 -10.65
CA LEU A 43 -16.13 11.64 -10.12
C LEU A 43 -15.81 11.34 -8.65
N CYS A 44 -14.52 11.26 -8.31
CA CYS A 44 -14.10 11.05 -6.93
C CYS A 44 -14.60 12.17 -6.01
N GLY A 45 -14.49 13.42 -6.43
CA GLY A 45 -15.01 14.57 -5.67
C GLY A 45 -16.52 14.51 -5.43
N LYS A 46 -17.28 14.01 -6.40
CA LYS A 46 -18.75 13.90 -6.32
C LYS A 46 -19.22 12.70 -5.50
N LEU A 47 -18.62 11.52 -5.73
CA LEU A 47 -19.11 10.25 -5.20
C LEU A 47 -18.43 9.85 -3.90
N GLN A 48 -17.25 10.42 -3.59
CA GLN A 48 -16.45 10.10 -2.40
C GLN A 48 -16.27 8.57 -2.21
N PRO A 49 -15.78 7.83 -3.23
CA PRO A 49 -15.59 6.39 -3.11
C PRO A 49 -14.59 6.06 -2.00
N ASP A 50 -14.70 4.87 -1.42
CA ASP A 50 -13.74 4.40 -0.42
C ASP A 50 -12.37 4.11 -1.05
N LEU A 51 -12.40 3.57 -2.28
CA LEU A 51 -11.23 3.13 -3.03
C LEU A 51 -11.26 3.62 -4.47
N VAL A 52 -10.10 3.86 -5.04
CA VAL A 52 -9.90 4.07 -6.48
C VAL A 52 -8.86 3.06 -6.96
N LEU A 53 -9.24 2.26 -7.97
CA LEU A 53 -8.28 1.51 -8.78
C LEU A 53 -7.93 2.37 -9.99
N MET A 54 -6.68 2.75 -10.12
CA MET A 54 -6.21 3.74 -11.08
C MET A 54 -5.13 3.15 -11.99
N ASP A 55 -5.36 3.12 -13.29
CA ASP A 55 -4.26 2.84 -14.22
C ASP A 55 -3.23 3.97 -14.21
N LEU A 56 -1.98 3.58 -14.38
CA LEU A 56 -0.86 4.50 -14.50
C LEU A 56 -0.92 5.28 -15.82
N ARG A 57 -1.26 4.60 -16.92
CA ARG A 57 -1.27 5.17 -18.26
C ARG A 57 -2.69 5.52 -18.69
N LEU A 58 -3.04 6.77 -18.51
CA LEU A 58 -4.33 7.30 -18.90
C LEU A 58 -4.18 8.40 -19.95
N PRO A 59 -5.16 8.60 -20.81
CA PRO A 59 -5.18 9.75 -21.70
C PRO A 59 -5.33 11.05 -20.91
N GLY A 60 -4.65 12.11 -21.37
CA GLY A 60 -4.64 13.42 -20.71
C GLY A 60 -3.66 13.49 -19.54
N ILE A 61 -4.16 13.61 -18.33
CA ILE A 61 -3.30 13.55 -17.12
C ILE A 61 -2.99 12.10 -16.77
N ASN A 62 -1.73 11.85 -16.39
CA ASN A 62 -1.31 10.50 -16.04
C ASN A 62 -1.92 10.05 -14.69
N GLY A 63 -1.94 8.72 -14.46
CA GLY A 63 -2.56 8.14 -13.27
C GLY A 63 -1.93 8.60 -11.95
N ILE A 64 -0.64 8.92 -11.92
CA ILE A 64 0.04 9.41 -10.70
C ILE A 64 -0.44 10.83 -10.36
N GLU A 65 -0.54 11.69 -11.36
CA GLU A 65 -1.04 13.06 -11.17
C GLU A 65 -2.49 13.04 -10.70
N ALA A 66 -3.34 12.25 -11.37
CA ALA A 66 -4.74 12.06 -10.97
C ALA A 66 -4.87 11.49 -9.55
N ALA A 67 -4.08 10.46 -9.21
CA ALA A 67 -4.05 9.85 -7.89
C ALA A 67 -3.63 10.85 -6.81
N THR A 68 -2.58 11.64 -7.06
CA THR A 68 -2.10 12.67 -6.13
C THR A 68 -3.17 13.72 -5.87
N GLU A 69 -3.87 14.15 -6.92
CA GLU A 69 -4.94 15.13 -6.79
C GLU A 69 -6.16 14.55 -6.03
N ILE A 70 -6.50 13.28 -6.27
CA ILE A 70 -7.56 12.58 -5.52
C ILE A 70 -7.20 12.49 -4.04
N VAL A 71 -5.98 12.05 -3.71
CA VAL A 71 -5.52 11.95 -2.32
C VAL A 71 -5.57 13.31 -1.61
N ARG A 72 -5.22 14.38 -2.34
CA ARG A 72 -5.25 15.75 -1.80
C ARG A 72 -6.67 16.26 -1.52
N ARG A 73 -7.63 15.96 -2.42
CA ARG A 73 -9.02 16.47 -2.35
C ARG A 73 -9.96 15.58 -1.55
N CYS A 74 -9.73 14.26 -1.58
CA CYS A 74 -10.65 13.26 -1.05
C CYS A 74 -9.98 12.49 0.10
N ALA A 75 -9.90 13.09 1.29
CA ALA A 75 -9.11 12.60 2.42
C ALA A 75 -9.50 11.19 2.92
N ARG A 76 -10.70 10.69 2.59
CA ARG A 76 -11.16 9.34 2.96
C ARG A 76 -10.90 8.31 1.87
N THR A 77 -10.75 8.74 0.63
CA THR A 77 -10.52 7.88 -0.53
C THR A 77 -9.08 7.40 -0.53
N ARG A 78 -8.86 6.13 -0.78
CA ARG A 78 -7.55 5.51 -0.92
C ARG A 78 -7.34 5.05 -2.33
N VAL A 79 -6.15 5.28 -2.86
CA VAL A 79 -5.82 4.96 -4.25
C VAL A 79 -4.88 3.77 -4.30
N ILE A 80 -5.19 2.85 -5.21
CA ILE A 80 -4.34 1.72 -5.62
C ILE A 80 -4.02 1.93 -7.10
N ILE A 81 -2.75 1.97 -7.45
CA ILE A 81 -2.30 1.97 -8.85
C ILE A 81 -2.33 0.55 -9.37
N LEU A 82 -2.93 0.38 -10.54
CA LEU A 82 -2.98 -0.87 -11.28
C LEU A 82 -2.29 -0.65 -12.64
N THR A 83 -1.17 -1.32 -12.91
CA THR A 83 -0.36 -1.03 -14.09
C THR A 83 0.25 -2.28 -14.73
N MET A 84 0.54 -2.21 -16.04
CA MET A 84 1.31 -3.24 -16.76
C MET A 84 2.81 -3.15 -16.50
N TYR A 85 3.28 -2.03 -15.98
CA TYR A 85 4.71 -1.72 -15.87
C TYR A 85 5.11 -1.52 -14.43
N ASP A 86 6.28 -2.01 -14.12
CA ASP A 86 6.96 -1.92 -12.84
C ASP A 86 8.02 -0.80 -12.83
N ASP A 87 7.79 0.28 -13.61
CA ASP A 87 8.69 1.42 -13.64
C ASP A 87 8.92 2.01 -12.24
N GLU A 88 10.14 1.87 -11.79
CA GLU A 88 10.58 2.21 -10.44
C GLU A 88 10.31 3.68 -10.08
N ASN A 89 10.46 4.60 -11.03
CA ASN A 89 10.23 6.03 -10.79
C ASN A 89 8.76 6.31 -10.53
N SER A 90 7.88 5.63 -11.26
CA SER A 90 6.43 5.72 -11.10
C SER A 90 5.98 5.20 -9.74
N VAL A 91 6.56 4.10 -9.27
CA VAL A 91 6.26 3.55 -7.94
C VAL A 91 6.61 4.56 -6.84
N VAL A 92 7.83 5.11 -6.85
CA VAL A 92 8.27 6.09 -5.86
C VAL A 92 7.43 7.37 -5.91
N ALA A 93 7.14 7.87 -7.12
CA ALA A 93 6.31 9.06 -7.29
C ALA A 93 4.88 8.85 -6.78
N ALA A 94 4.26 7.69 -7.06
CA ALA A 94 2.93 7.35 -6.58
C ALA A 94 2.86 7.34 -5.04
N PHE A 95 3.84 6.69 -4.38
CA PHE A 95 3.87 6.66 -2.92
C PHE A 95 4.13 8.03 -2.30
N ARG A 96 4.99 8.86 -2.88
CA ARG A 96 5.16 10.26 -2.46
C ARG A 96 3.86 11.05 -2.60
N GLY A 97 3.05 10.75 -3.62
CA GLY A 97 1.71 11.30 -3.82
C GLY A 97 0.66 10.79 -2.84
N GLY A 98 0.99 9.82 -1.96
CA GLY A 98 0.07 9.28 -0.95
C GLY A 98 -0.77 8.09 -1.39
N VAL A 99 -0.46 7.49 -2.53
CA VAL A 99 -1.05 6.22 -2.99
C VAL A 99 -0.80 5.13 -1.93
N ARG A 100 -1.76 4.22 -1.75
CA ARG A 100 -1.73 3.17 -0.72
C ARG A 100 -1.52 1.78 -1.27
N GLY A 101 -1.64 1.59 -2.57
CA GLY A 101 -1.45 0.30 -3.20
C GLY A 101 -0.78 0.42 -4.55
N PHE A 102 0.03 -0.57 -4.89
CA PHE A 102 0.62 -0.71 -6.21
C PHE A 102 0.58 -2.17 -6.62
N LEU A 103 -0.15 -2.46 -7.68
CA LEU A 103 -0.42 -3.81 -8.18
C LEU A 103 -0.15 -3.88 -9.68
N LEU A 104 0.46 -4.95 -10.13
CA LEU A 104 0.61 -5.19 -11.57
C LEU A 104 -0.67 -5.78 -12.16
N LYS A 105 -1.04 -5.38 -13.38
CA LYS A 105 -2.22 -5.91 -14.10
C LYS A 105 -2.14 -7.42 -14.40
N LYS A 106 -0.94 -8.02 -14.28
CA LYS A 106 -0.72 -9.47 -14.37
C LYS A 106 -1.00 -10.23 -13.06
N ALA A 107 -1.28 -9.52 -11.96
CA ALA A 107 -1.59 -10.13 -10.68
C ALA A 107 -2.87 -10.98 -10.75
N SER A 108 -2.97 -11.95 -9.87
CA SER A 108 -4.17 -12.79 -9.78
C SER A 108 -5.39 -12.01 -9.25
N SER A 109 -6.58 -12.57 -9.49
CA SER A 109 -7.80 -12.01 -8.89
C SER A 109 -7.79 -12.03 -7.36
N ALA A 110 -7.11 -13.01 -6.76
CA ALA A 110 -6.93 -13.09 -5.33
C ALA A 110 -6.07 -11.92 -4.81
N ASP A 111 -4.94 -11.65 -5.46
CA ASP A 111 -4.06 -10.52 -5.11
C ASP A 111 -4.79 -9.17 -5.21
N LEU A 112 -5.64 -9.00 -6.23
CA LEU A 112 -6.46 -7.80 -6.39
C LEU A 112 -7.42 -7.62 -5.21
N VAL A 113 -8.13 -8.67 -4.82
CA VAL A 113 -9.08 -8.62 -3.70
C VAL A 113 -8.35 -8.37 -2.38
N ASP A 114 -7.22 -9.01 -2.16
CA ASP A 114 -6.41 -8.81 -0.95
C ASP A 114 -5.83 -7.40 -0.88
N ALA A 115 -5.34 -6.86 -2.00
CA ALA A 115 -4.91 -5.47 -2.10
C ALA A 115 -6.03 -4.49 -1.70
N LEU A 116 -7.22 -4.69 -2.24
CA LEU A 116 -8.39 -3.87 -1.89
C LEU A 116 -8.76 -3.99 -0.40
N ARG A 117 -8.74 -5.19 0.18
CA ARG A 117 -9.01 -5.41 1.61
C ARG A 117 -8.00 -4.71 2.49
N ILE A 118 -6.71 -4.92 2.24
CA ILE A 118 -5.64 -4.30 3.03
C ILE A 118 -5.74 -2.78 2.96
N VAL A 119 -5.91 -2.23 1.76
CA VAL A 119 -5.98 -0.79 1.57
C VAL A 119 -7.27 -0.21 2.13
N SER A 120 -8.43 -0.88 1.98
CA SER A 120 -9.71 -0.41 2.56
C SER A 120 -9.67 -0.30 4.08
N GLN A 121 -8.83 -1.08 4.73
CA GLN A 121 -8.63 -1.05 6.18
C GLN A 121 -7.53 -0.09 6.65
N GLY A 122 -6.89 0.62 5.69
CA GLY A 122 -5.87 1.64 5.97
C GLY A 122 -4.43 1.15 5.94
N GLY A 123 -4.21 -0.09 5.50
CA GLY A 123 -2.89 -0.64 5.20
C GLY A 123 -2.32 -0.12 3.88
N CYS A 124 -1.13 -0.60 3.55
CA CYS A 124 -0.49 -0.42 2.24
C CYS A 124 -0.29 -1.80 1.60
N TYR A 125 -0.45 -1.87 0.28
CA TYR A 125 -0.22 -3.08 -0.49
C TYR A 125 0.82 -2.84 -1.59
N LEU A 126 1.78 -3.74 -1.68
CA LEU A 126 2.76 -3.78 -2.75
C LEU A 126 2.84 -5.20 -3.26
N SER A 127 2.65 -5.41 -4.56
CA SER A 127 2.96 -6.71 -5.14
C SER A 127 4.44 -7.04 -4.97
N SER A 128 4.78 -8.33 -4.93
CA SER A 128 6.16 -8.82 -4.72
C SER A 128 7.14 -8.23 -5.75
N ASP A 129 6.74 -8.15 -7.01
CA ASP A 129 7.56 -7.58 -8.08
C ASP A 129 7.88 -6.11 -7.79
N VAL A 130 6.87 -5.32 -7.42
CA VAL A 130 7.03 -3.89 -7.07
C VAL A 130 7.92 -3.72 -5.84
N SER A 131 7.78 -4.61 -4.86
CA SER A 131 8.61 -4.60 -3.65
C SER A 131 10.07 -4.86 -3.96
N ASN A 132 10.37 -5.83 -4.84
CA ASN A 132 11.74 -6.15 -5.27
C ASN A 132 12.39 -4.96 -6.00
N HIS A 133 11.64 -4.24 -6.84
CA HIS A 133 12.13 -3.04 -7.52
C HIS A 133 12.48 -1.92 -6.52
N LEU A 134 11.63 -1.70 -5.51
CA LEU A 134 11.94 -0.74 -4.45
C LEU A 134 13.19 -1.12 -3.65
N LEU A 135 13.34 -2.41 -3.30
CA LEU A 135 14.53 -2.91 -2.62
C LEU A 135 15.80 -2.66 -3.42
N THR A 136 15.75 -2.92 -4.73
CA THR A 136 16.88 -2.68 -5.63
C THR A 136 17.30 -1.19 -5.60
N ARG A 137 16.36 -0.27 -5.61
CA ARG A 137 16.66 1.18 -5.52
C ARG A 137 17.24 1.58 -4.18
N ILE A 138 16.73 1.00 -3.10
CA ILE A 138 17.29 1.22 -1.75
C ILE A 138 18.76 0.78 -1.72
N GLN A 139 19.06 -0.41 -2.27
CA GLN A 139 20.42 -0.95 -2.32
C GLN A 139 21.36 -0.11 -3.19
N ARG A 140 20.86 0.50 -4.27
CA ARG A 140 21.63 1.39 -5.14
C ARG A 140 21.84 2.81 -4.57
N GLY A 141 21.20 3.13 -3.45
CA GLY A 141 21.27 4.46 -2.85
C GLY A 141 20.51 5.55 -3.61
N ASP A 142 19.62 5.16 -4.54
CA ASP A 142 18.85 6.08 -5.40
C ASP A 142 17.67 6.73 -4.66
N LEU A 143 17.32 6.21 -3.51
CA LEU A 143 16.38 6.84 -2.58
C LEU A 143 17.21 7.67 -1.59
N ASP A 144 16.82 8.92 -1.36
CA ASP A 144 17.50 9.80 -0.40
C ASP A 144 17.29 9.32 1.05
N LEU A 145 18.00 8.23 1.38
CA LEU A 145 17.95 7.54 2.66
C LEU A 145 19.03 8.02 3.63
N LYS A 146 19.85 9.01 3.23
CA LYS A 146 21.00 9.48 4.03
C LYS A 146 20.63 10.00 5.42
N GLN A 147 19.35 10.34 5.63
CA GLN A 147 18.85 10.81 6.93
C GLN A 147 18.06 9.73 7.72
N LEU A 148 17.97 8.50 7.20
CA LEU A 148 17.18 7.43 7.84
C LEU A 148 17.73 6.97 9.19
N PRO A 149 19.03 6.74 9.37
CA PRO A 149 19.58 6.36 10.68
C PRO A 149 19.24 7.38 11.77
N ASP A 150 19.36 8.68 11.45
CA ASP A 150 19.06 9.75 12.41
C ASP A 150 17.57 9.80 12.76
N ARG A 151 16.69 9.62 11.77
CA ARG A 151 15.24 9.63 11.99
C ARG A 151 14.75 8.41 12.76
N MET A 152 15.37 7.24 12.54
CA MET A 152 15.05 6.03 13.29
C MET A 152 15.50 6.11 14.74
N ALA A 153 16.63 6.78 15.03
CA ALA A 153 17.11 7.03 16.38
C ALA A 153 16.15 7.91 17.21
N LEU A 154 15.28 8.69 16.55
CA LEU A 154 14.25 9.49 17.21
C LEU A 154 13.05 8.67 17.73
N LEU A 155 12.94 7.40 17.32
CA LEU A 155 11.84 6.53 17.70
C LEU A 155 12.20 5.67 18.89
N SER A 156 11.31 5.65 19.88
CA SER A 156 11.37 4.68 20.96
C SER A 156 11.15 3.25 20.44
N SER A 157 11.58 2.23 21.21
CA SER A 157 11.36 0.82 20.85
C SER A 157 9.88 0.51 20.58
N ARG A 158 8.97 1.15 21.34
CA ARG A 158 7.52 0.98 21.13
C ARG A 158 7.04 1.61 19.82
N GLU A 159 7.56 2.76 19.46
CA GLU A 159 7.26 3.43 18.20
C GLU A 159 7.80 2.64 17.00
N GLN A 160 8.99 2.06 17.11
CA GLN A 160 9.56 1.18 16.08
C GLN A 160 8.71 -0.08 15.90
N GLN A 161 8.25 -0.70 16.99
CA GLN A 161 7.35 -1.86 16.96
C GLN A 161 6.03 -1.54 16.24
N ILE A 162 5.43 -0.40 16.56
CA ILE A 162 4.19 0.06 15.92
C ILE A 162 4.43 0.38 14.44
N LEU A 163 5.54 1.05 14.12
CA LEU A 163 5.94 1.35 12.75
C LEU A 163 6.09 0.07 11.92
N ARG A 164 6.73 -0.96 12.48
CA ARG A 164 6.88 -2.26 11.85
C ARG A 164 5.51 -2.89 11.51
N LEU A 165 4.61 -2.99 12.48
CA LEU A 165 3.28 -3.59 12.27
C LEU A 165 2.45 -2.81 11.24
N ILE A 166 2.56 -1.47 11.22
CA ILE A 166 1.92 -0.63 10.21
C ILE A 166 2.49 -0.94 8.81
N ALA A 167 3.79 -1.10 8.71
CA ALA A 167 4.48 -1.36 7.46
C ALA A 167 4.22 -2.79 6.94
N GLU A 168 3.97 -3.76 7.82
CA GLU A 168 3.49 -5.11 7.50
C GLU A 168 2.02 -5.13 7.03
N GLY A 169 1.38 -3.98 6.87
CA GLY A 169 0.00 -3.87 6.39
C GLY A 169 -1.07 -4.12 7.46
N LYS A 170 -0.69 -4.25 8.73
CA LYS A 170 -1.67 -4.46 9.81
C LYS A 170 -2.60 -3.26 9.96
N THR A 171 -3.88 -3.54 10.15
CA THR A 171 -4.88 -2.48 10.38
C THR A 171 -4.70 -1.84 11.75
N THR A 172 -5.30 -0.67 11.94
CA THR A 172 -5.30 -0.02 13.27
C THR A 172 -5.88 -0.93 14.37
N LYS A 173 -6.88 -1.75 14.01
CA LYS A 173 -7.50 -2.68 14.96
C LYS A 173 -6.56 -3.85 15.28
N ASP A 174 -5.89 -4.40 14.26
CA ASP A 174 -4.95 -5.51 14.45
C ASP A 174 -3.77 -5.08 15.30
N VAL A 175 -3.19 -3.91 15.02
CA VAL A 175 -2.10 -3.35 15.83
C VAL A 175 -2.55 -3.11 17.27
N ALA A 176 -3.76 -2.61 17.47
CA ALA A 176 -4.33 -2.40 18.79
C ALA A 176 -4.46 -3.71 19.57
N ASN A 177 -5.02 -4.75 18.94
CA ASN A 177 -5.17 -6.07 19.53
C ASN A 177 -3.81 -6.74 19.84
N LEU A 178 -2.85 -6.69 18.90
CA LEU A 178 -1.52 -7.29 19.06
C LEU A 178 -0.71 -6.65 20.18
N LEU A 179 -0.96 -5.38 20.46
CA LEU A 179 -0.18 -4.61 21.43
C LEU A 179 -0.93 -4.30 22.73
N ASP A 180 -2.14 -4.83 22.87
CA ASP A 180 -3.05 -4.57 24.00
C ASP A 180 -3.26 -3.06 24.25
N LEU A 181 -3.58 -2.34 23.17
CA LEU A 181 -3.83 -0.91 23.16
C LEU A 181 -5.19 -0.58 22.55
N SER A 182 -5.70 0.62 22.85
CA SER A 182 -6.91 1.10 22.17
C SER A 182 -6.61 1.50 20.72
N PRO A 183 -7.60 1.35 19.79
CA PRO A 183 -7.47 1.87 18.42
C PRO A 183 -7.20 3.38 18.39
N TYR A 184 -7.68 4.12 19.36
CA TYR A 184 -7.41 5.55 19.52
C TYR A 184 -5.93 5.80 19.80
N THR A 185 -5.34 5.02 20.71
CA THR A 185 -3.91 5.09 21.05
C THR A 185 -3.04 4.82 19.80
N ILE A 186 -3.39 3.82 18.99
CA ILE A 186 -2.65 3.52 17.76
C ILE A 186 -2.75 4.67 16.74
N ARG A 187 -3.91 5.32 16.62
CA ARG A 187 -4.04 6.52 15.75
C ARG A 187 -3.14 7.66 16.21
N THR A 188 -3.03 7.85 17.52
CA THR A 188 -2.13 8.85 18.11
C THR A 188 -0.67 8.52 17.81
N TYR A 189 -0.26 7.26 17.98
CA TYR A 189 1.08 6.79 17.61
C TYR A 189 1.39 7.03 16.12
N ARG A 190 0.44 6.70 15.22
CA ARG A 190 0.60 6.97 13.78
C ARG A 190 0.89 8.45 13.50
N LYS A 191 0.12 9.34 14.11
CA LYS A 191 0.30 10.80 13.96
C LYS A 191 1.67 11.25 14.48
N THR A 192 2.08 10.74 15.63
CA THR A 192 3.38 11.05 16.26
C THR A 192 4.53 10.52 15.40
N LEU A 193 4.43 9.28 14.91
CA LEU A 193 5.41 8.69 14.00
C LEU A 193 5.59 9.53 12.74
N MET A 194 4.48 9.90 12.07
CA MET A 194 4.52 10.75 10.88
C MET A 194 5.23 12.09 11.18
N LYS A 195 4.94 12.71 12.32
CA LYS A 195 5.58 13.97 12.73
C LYS A 195 7.07 13.80 13.00
N LYS A 196 7.47 12.76 13.75
CA LYS A 196 8.88 12.51 14.12
C LYS A 196 9.73 12.17 12.91
N ILE A 197 9.19 11.36 12.02
CA ILE A 197 9.88 10.90 10.80
C ILE A 197 9.83 11.98 9.69
N GLY A 198 8.95 12.98 9.81
CA GLY A 198 8.81 14.04 8.82
C GLY A 198 8.07 13.60 7.56
N VAL A 199 7.07 12.72 7.69
CA VAL A 199 6.24 12.25 6.57
C VAL A 199 4.77 12.58 6.81
N THR A 200 4.00 12.66 5.71
CA THR A 200 2.61 13.11 5.75
C THR A 200 1.60 11.99 5.59
N ASN A 201 2.05 10.77 5.24
CA ASN A 201 1.15 9.66 4.98
C ASN A 201 1.74 8.30 5.39
N THR A 202 0.88 7.28 5.51
CA THR A 202 1.27 5.93 5.94
C THR A 202 2.14 5.22 4.91
N ALA A 203 1.96 5.50 3.60
CA ALA A 203 2.78 4.88 2.57
C ALA A 203 4.27 5.28 2.73
N ALA A 204 4.53 6.56 3.03
CA ALA A 204 5.88 7.03 3.34
C ALA A 204 6.45 6.40 4.62
N LEU A 205 5.61 6.12 5.64
CA LEU A 205 6.03 5.35 6.81
C LEU A 205 6.48 3.94 6.44
N THR A 206 5.73 3.26 5.56
CA THR A 206 6.07 1.91 5.07
C THR A 206 7.40 1.91 4.30
N GLN A 207 7.62 2.90 3.43
CA GLN A 207 8.89 3.05 2.72
C GLN A 207 10.07 3.20 3.67
N ILE A 208 9.91 4.02 4.70
CA ILE A 208 10.97 4.26 5.69
C ILE A 208 11.23 2.99 6.51
N ALA A 209 10.20 2.27 6.93
CA ALA A 209 10.36 1.02 7.66
C ALA A 209 11.09 -0.04 6.84
N LEU A 210 10.79 -0.13 5.54
CA LEU A 210 11.47 -1.00 4.60
C LEU A 210 12.95 -0.60 4.44
N ALA A 211 13.20 0.66 4.18
CA ALA A 211 14.53 1.21 3.98
C ALA A 211 15.40 1.11 5.25
N ALA A 212 14.80 1.15 6.43
CA ALA A 212 15.46 0.96 7.72
C ALA A 212 15.65 -0.52 8.09
N GLY A 213 15.21 -1.47 7.23
CA GLY A 213 15.30 -2.90 7.51
C GLY A 213 14.40 -3.39 8.66
N LEU A 214 13.41 -2.59 9.06
CA LEU A 214 12.45 -3.00 10.11
C LEU A 214 11.49 -4.07 9.63
N ILE A 215 11.24 -4.13 8.33
CA ILE A 215 10.47 -5.17 7.66
C ILE A 215 11.28 -5.70 6.49
N THR A 216 11.17 -7.01 6.30
CA THR A 216 11.55 -7.69 5.05
C THR A 216 10.24 -8.12 4.41
N PHE A 217 10.09 -7.94 3.11
CA PHE A 217 8.96 -8.56 2.43
C PHE A 217 9.24 -10.07 2.35
N ASP A 218 8.68 -10.83 3.27
CA ASP A 218 8.44 -12.24 2.99
C ASP A 218 7.42 -12.28 1.86
N VAL A 219 7.83 -12.87 0.75
CA VAL A 219 6.97 -13.11 -0.41
C VAL A 219 5.77 -13.90 0.11
N LEU A 220 4.60 -13.24 0.21
CA LEU A 220 3.35 -13.87 0.61
C LEU A 220 3.08 -15.04 -0.35
N GLY A 221 3.35 -16.27 0.10
CA GLY A 221 3.12 -17.48 -0.68
C GLY A 221 4.02 -18.68 -0.37
N GLN A 222 4.93 -18.59 0.58
CA GLN A 222 5.60 -19.80 1.08
C GLN A 222 5.30 -19.99 2.57
N GLU A 223 4.62 -21.09 2.87
CA GLU A 223 4.50 -21.59 4.25
C GLU A 223 5.88 -21.66 4.91
N PRO A 224 6.00 -21.31 6.19
CA PRO A 224 7.29 -21.41 6.89
C PRO A 224 7.73 -22.87 6.90
N LYS A 225 8.73 -23.21 6.10
CA LYS A 225 9.46 -24.47 6.28
C LYS A 225 10.10 -24.42 7.66
N THR A 226 9.52 -25.12 8.58
CA THR A 226 10.09 -25.42 9.89
C THR A 226 11.50 -25.98 9.66
N ARG A 227 12.53 -25.20 9.96
CA ARG A 227 13.90 -25.71 10.03
C ARG A 227 13.95 -26.65 11.24
N GLU A 228 13.86 -27.94 10.97
CA GLU A 228 14.29 -28.95 11.94
C GLU A 228 15.77 -28.70 12.24
N VAL A 229 16.03 -28.28 13.47
CA VAL A 229 17.38 -28.23 14.02
C VAL A 229 17.79 -29.65 14.27
N HIS A 230 18.57 -30.23 13.36
CA HIS A 230 19.28 -31.47 13.62
C HIS A 230 20.33 -31.22 14.71
N VAL A 231 19.98 -31.60 15.93
CA VAL A 231 20.94 -31.73 17.01
C VAL A 231 21.79 -32.98 16.69
N VAL A 232 23.00 -32.75 16.21
CA VAL A 232 24.02 -33.80 16.12
C VAL A 232 24.43 -34.15 17.54
N ARG A 233 23.94 -35.28 18.04
CA ARG A 233 24.49 -35.92 19.26
C ARG A 233 25.83 -36.54 18.89
N SER A 234 26.90 -35.97 19.41
CA SER A 234 28.20 -36.60 19.49
C SER A 234 28.06 -37.78 20.43
N SER A 235 28.28 -38.96 19.93
CA SER A 235 28.49 -40.19 20.73
C SER A 235 29.97 -40.43 20.86
N GLU A 236 30.38 -40.58 22.10
CA GLU A 236 31.62 -41.21 22.50
C GLU A 236 31.66 -42.67 22.06
#